data_38ae144c152b2567d306d335a41bb536
#
_entry.id   38ae144c152b2567d306d335a41bb536
#
_cell.length_a   1.000
_cell.length_b   1.000
_cell.length_c   1.000
_cell.angle_alpha   90.00
_cell.angle_beta   90.00
_cell.angle_gamma   90.00
#
_symmetry.space_group_name_H-M   'P 1'
#
loop_
_entity.id
_entity.type
_entity.pdbx_description
1 polymer ?
#
loop_
_entity_poly.entity_id
_entity_poly.type
_entity_poly.pdbx_seq_one_letter_code
_entity_poly.pdbx_strand_id
1 'polypeptide(L)'
;MFAMFLFLSYYMQNTLGHTPLEAGVLFLPFPVGIIVAAGLASSLLPRIGPQPLMIAGTVLGVAGLTYLAQLGMDSTWLSVVLPSQVLIAFGMGLTFVSMQSVALHRIEEKDSGVASALLNTTQQIGGSVGLALLSTIVAQAFARHPGSITLPGSDTFNQASIHSYDVAFYWGAGFMLAALVVTLTTIRMGRHALGDETQNAAVAVV
;
A
#
# COMPACT_ATOMS: atom_id res chain seq x y z
N MET A 1 -0.37 3.26 2.72
CA MET A 1 0.63 3.91 1.86
C MET A 1 1.12 5.23 2.42
N PHE A 2 0.28 6.26 2.61
CA PHE A 2 0.72 7.57 3.15
C PHE A 2 1.47 7.44 4.48
N ALA A 3 0.96 6.63 5.41
CA ALA A 3 1.62 6.37 6.70
C ALA A 3 2.97 5.67 6.53
N MET A 4 3.08 4.73 5.60
CA MET A 4 4.36 4.08 5.29
C MET A 4 5.41 5.11 4.85
N PHE A 5 5.07 5.98 3.89
CA PHE A 5 6.00 7.02 3.45
C PHE A 5 6.40 7.97 4.58
N LEU A 6 5.44 8.39 5.39
CA LEU A 6 5.67 9.32 6.49
C LEU A 6 6.63 8.71 7.54
N PHE A 7 6.26 7.54 8.07
CA PHE A 7 7.04 6.92 9.17
C PHE A 7 8.38 6.37 8.71
N LEU A 8 8.44 5.84 7.49
CA LEU A 8 9.69 5.38 6.90
C LEU A 8 10.62 6.56 6.59
N SER A 9 10.08 7.70 6.16
CA SER A 9 10.85 8.95 5.98
C SER A 9 11.43 9.43 7.31
N TYR A 10 10.65 9.39 8.39
CA TYR A 10 11.14 9.72 9.73
C TYR A 10 12.24 8.76 10.20
N TYR A 11 12.05 7.46 9.98
CA TYR A 11 13.06 6.45 10.31
C TYR A 11 14.37 6.71 9.56
N MET A 12 14.30 6.91 8.23
CA MET A 12 15.50 7.16 7.42
C MET A 12 16.23 8.44 7.81
N GLN A 13 15.51 9.51 8.11
CA GLN A 13 16.12 10.82 8.40
C GLN A 13 16.53 10.93 9.86
N ASN A 14 15.70 10.54 10.81
CA ASN A 14 15.95 10.76 12.23
C ASN A 14 16.76 9.62 12.89
N THR A 15 16.61 8.39 12.41
CA THR A 15 17.29 7.21 13.00
C THR A 15 18.54 6.84 12.22
N LEU A 16 18.45 6.76 10.89
CA LEU A 16 19.59 6.40 10.04
C LEU A 16 20.45 7.62 9.65
N GLY A 17 19.99 8.85 9.92
CA GLY A 17 20.74 10.09 9.67
C GLY A 17 20.86 10.47 8.19
N HIS A 18 20.04 9.89 7.30
CA HIS A 18 20.03 10.26 5.88
C HIS A 18 19.49 11.67 5.67
N THR A 19 20.06 12.38 4.70
CA THR A 19 19.50 13.63 4.24
C THR A 19 18.17 13.41 3.54
N PRO A 20 17.29 14.43 3.44
CA PRO A 20 16.02 14.31 2.72
C PRO A 20 16.17 13.85 1.26
N LEU A 21 17.27 14.25 0.60
CA LEU A 21 17.57 13.86 -0.77
C LEU A 21 17.94 12.38 -0.86
N GLU A 22 18.80 11.90 0.04
CA GLU A 22 19.17 10.48 0.11
C GLU A 22 17.94 9.62 0.41
N ALA A 23 17.12 10.00 1.38
CA ALA A 23 15.87 9.31 1.66
C ALA A 23 14.96 9.26 0.42
N GLY A 24 14.86 10.35 -0.35
CA GLY A 24 14.12 10.39 -1.61
C GLY A 24 14.65 9.40 -2.64
N VAL A 25 15.97 9.30 -2.81
CA VAL A 25 16.60 8.32 -3.71
C VAL A 25 16.34 6.89 -3.26
N LEU A 26 16.39 6.62 -1.96
CA LEU A 26 16.11 5.32 -1.38
C LEU A 26 14.64 4.88 -1.53
N PHE A 27 13.72 5.80 -1.83
CA PHE A 27 12.34 5.51 -2.18
C PHE A 27 12.12 5.15 -3.65
N LEU A 28 13.08 5.41 -4.56
CA LEU A 28 12.90 5.15 -6.00
C LEU A 28 12.51 3.71 -6.38
N PRO A 29 12.95 2.66 -5.69
CA PRO A 29 12.50 1.30 -5.99
C PRO A 29 10.99 1.11 -5.86
N PHE A 30 10.33 1.91 -5.02
CA PHE A 30 8.89 1.80 -4.79
C PHE A 30 8.05 2.17 -6.03
N PRO A 31 8.17 3.37 -6.65
CA PRO A 31 7.43 3.69 -7.88
C PRO A 31 7.81 2.78 -9.05
N VAL A 32 9.08 2.37 -9.16
CA VAL A 32 9.50 1.38 -10.18
C VAL A 32 8.76 0.06 -9.98
N GLY A 33 8.69 -0.44 -8.75
CA GLY A 33 7.95 -1.65 -8.41
C GLY A 33 6.45 -1.55 -8.74
N ILE A 34 5.81 -0.40 -8.47
CA ILE A 34 4.41 -0.17 -8.84
C ILE A 34 4.22 -0.23 -10.37
N ILE A 35 5.09 0.43 -11.15
CA ILE A 35 4.99 0.45 -12.62
C ILE A 35 5.12 -0.97 -13.19
N VAL A 36 6.10 -1.73 -12.73
CA VAL A 36 6.31 -3.12 -13.14
C VAL A 36 5.09 -3.98 -12.76
N ALA A 37 4.62 -3.87 -11.54
CA ALA A 37 3.47 -4.64 -11.06
C ALA A 37 2.17 -4.24 -11.76
N ALA A 38 1.97 -2.97 -12.09
CA ALA A 38 0.82 -2.50 -12.86
C ALA A 38 0.84 -3.04 -14.30
N GLY A 39 2.01 -3.09 -14.93
CA GLY A 39 2.18 -3.72 -16.24
C GLY A 39 1.85 -5.22 -16.22
N LEU A 40 2.34 -5.94 -15.19
CA LEU A 40 2.00 -7.34 -14.97
C LEU A 40 0.50 -7.52 -14.72
N ALA A 41 -0.10 -6.69 -13.87
CA ALA A 41 -1.53 -6.72 -13.59
C ALA A 41 -2.35 -6.55 -14.87
N SER A 42 -2.02 -5.55 -15.69
CA SER A 42 -2.71 -5.27 -16.96
C SER A 42 -2.64 -6.45 -17.94
N SER A 43 -1.50 -7.15 -17.98
CA SER A 43 -1.32 -8.34 -18.85
C SER A 43 -2.04 -9.60 -18.32
N LEU A 44 -2.15 -9.73 -17.01
CA LEU A 44 -2.76 -10.90 -16.35
C LEU A 44 -4.27 -10.72 -16.16
N LEU A 45 -4.75 -9.49 -16.04
CA LEU A 45 -6.16 -9.17 -15.79
C LEU A 45 -7.13 -9.86 -16.76
N PRO A 46 -6.89 -9.88 -18.10
CA PRO A 46 -7.77 -10.57 -19.03
C PRO A 46 -7.75 -12.10 -18.87
N ARG A 47 -6.65 -12.65 -18.32
CA ARG A 47 -6.44 -14.10 -18.20
C ARG A 47 -7.03 -14.70 -16.94
N ILE A 48 -6.84 -14.06 -15.80
CA ILE A 48 -7.20 -14.61 -14.49
C ILE A 48 -8.28 -13.79 -13.77
N GLY A 49 -8.63 -12.62 -14.29
CA GLY A 49 -9.63 -11.72 -13.71
C GLY A 49 -9.09 -10.85 -12.56
N PRO A 50 -9.90 -9.89 -12.08
CA PRO A 50 -9.45 -8.91 -11.08
C PRO A 50 -9.32 -9.49 -9.67
N GLN A 51 -10.20 -10.42 -9.27
CA GLN A 51 -10.24 -10.95 -7.90
C GLN A 51 -8.93 -11.63 -7.47
N PRO A 52 -8.32 -12.57 -8.22
CA PRO A 52 -7.06 -13.20 -7.82
C PRO A 52 -5.89 -12.20 -7.72
N LEU A 53 -5.88 -11.20 -8.61
CA LEU A 53 -4.85 -10.15 -8.59
C LEU A 53 -4.98 -9.26 -7.35
N MET A 54 -6.21 -8.88 -6.96
CA MET A 54 -6.46 -8.13 -5.73
C MET A 54 -6.08 -8.93 -4.48
N ILE A 55 -6.38 -10.23 -4.45
CA ILE A 55 -5.98 -11.12 -3.35
C ILE A 55 -4.46 -11.20 -3.28
N ALA A 56 -3.78 -11.49 -4.38
CA ALA A 56 -2.31 -11.54 -4.42
C ALA A 56 -1.70 -10.21 -4.00
N GLY A 57 -2.23 -9.09 -4.49
CA GLY A 57 -1.78 -7.75 -4.16
C GLY A 57 -1.95 -7.41 -2.68
N THR A 58 -3.10 -7.71 -2.09
CA THR A 58 -3.33 -7.48 -0.65
C THR A 58 -2.46 -8.37 0.23
N VAL A 59 -2.24 -9.63 -0.14
CA VAL A 59 -1.34 -10.55 0.58
C VAL A 59 0.10 -10.03 0.55
N LEU A 60 0.59 -9.58 -0.62
CA LEU A 60 1.92 -8.97 -0.74
C LEU A 60 2.03 -7.69 0.11
N GLY A 61 0.98 -6.87 0.14
CA GLY A 61 0.93 -5.69 0.98
C GLY A 61 0.99 -6.01 2.48
N VAL A 62 0.24 -7.02 2.93
CA VAL A 62 0.32 -7.52 4.31
C VAL A 62 1.72 -8.03 4.63
N ALA A 63 2.28 -8.88 3.77
CA ALA A 63 3.63 -9.41 3.96
C ALA A 63 4.68 -8.30 4.03
N GLY A 64 4.60 -7.31 3.11
CA GLY A 64 5.52 -6.19 3.08
C GLY A 64 5.42 -5.29 4.31
N LEU A 65 4.20 -4.96 4.77
CA LEU A 65 4.02 -4.17 6.00
C LEU A 65 4.44 -4.93 7.25
N THR A 66 4.16 -6.23 7.34
CA THR A 66 4.60 -7.07 8.46
C THR A 66 6.12 -7.22 8.49
N TYR A 67 6.76 -7.29 7.31
CA TYR A 67 8.22 -7.32 7.23
C TYR A 67 8.83 -5.95 7.58
N LEU A 68 8.20 -4.87 7.14
CA LEU A 68 8.62 -3.50 7.51
C LEU A 68 8.47 -3.23 9.02
N ALA A 69 7.52 -3.87 9.69
CA ALA A 69 7.35 -3.78 11.14
C ALA A 69 8.43 -4.53 11.96
N GLN A 70 9.50 -5.00 11.31
CA GLN A 70 10.67 -5.60 11.96
C GLN A 70 11.89 -4.65 11.92
N LEU A 71 11.64 -3.34 11.82
CA LEU A 71 12.71 -2.35 11.90
C LEU A 71 13.42 -2.41 13.25
N GLY A 72 14.73 -2.20 13.22
CA GLY A 72 15.58 -2.17 14.41
C GLY A 72 16.69 -1.13 14.27
N MET A 73 17.44 -0.91 15.34
CA MET A 73 18.59 0.00 15.35
C MET A 73 19.67 -0.42 14.35
N ASP A 74 19.85 -1.75 14.17
CA ASP A 74 20.86 -2.33 13.28
C ASP A 74 20.31 -2.63 11.87
N SER A 75 19.03 -2.30 11.62
CA SER A 75 18.44 -2.54 10.30
C SER A 75 19.01 -1.59 9.26
N THR A 76 19.44 -2.16 8.14
CA THR A 76 19.90 -1.38 6.99
C THR A 76 18.78 -1.23 5.97
N TRP A 77 18.91 -0.21 5.11
CA TRP A 77 17.98 -0.05 3.99
C TRP A 77 17.84 -1.33 3.15
N LEU A 78 18.97 -1.99 2.88
CA LEU A 78 19.00 -3.19 2.03
C LEU A 78 18.36 -4.42 2.69
N SER A 79 18.45 -4.54 4.02
CA SER A 79 17.98 -5.74 4.74
C SER A 79 16.47 -5.75 4.99
N VAL A 80 15.87 -4.62 5.34
CA VAL A 80 14.45 -4.56 5.73
C VAL A 80 13.66 -3.62 4.82
N VAL A 81 14.17 -2.41 4.56
CA VAL A 81 13.39 -1.38 3.88
C VAL A 81 13.17 -1.71 2.42
N LEU A 82 14.21 -2.06 1.66
CA LEU A 82 14.11 -2.37 0.24
C LEU A 82 13.19 -3.58 -0.04
N PRO A 83 13.35 -4.75 0.61
CA PRO A 83 12.45 -5.87 0.37
C PRO A 83 10.99 -5.55 0.72
N SER A 84 10.76 -4.81 1.81
CA SER A 84 9.42 -4.36 2.19
C SER A 84 8.82 -3.43 1.15
N GLN A 85 9.59 -2.45 0.66
CA GLN A 85 9.15 -1.53 -0.40
C GLN A 85 8.76 -2.29 -1.67
N VAL A 86 9.55 -3.27 -2.08
CA VAL A 86 9.26 -4.09 -3.27
C VAL A 86 7.95 -4.87 -3.06
N LEU A 87 7.78 -5.55 -1.93
CA LEU A 87 6.56 -6.30 -1.63
C LEU A 87 5.33 -5.41 -1.63
N ILE A 88 5.39 -4.25 -0.96
CA ILE A 88 4.28 -3.30 -0.88
C ILE A 88 4.00 -2.69 -2.26
N ALA A 89 5.03 -2.33 -3.03
CA ALA A 89 4.90 -1.77 -4.37
C ALA A 89 4.21 -2.74 -5.34
N PHE A 90 4.63 -4.01 -5.35
CA PHE A 90 3.98 -5.05 -6.13
C PHE A 90 2.54 -5.27 -5.67
N GLY A 91 2.32 -5.35 -4.36
CA GLY A 91 0.98 -5.45 -3.78
C GLY A 91 0.06 -4.31 -4.25
N MET A 92 0.56 -3.09 -4.22
CA MET A 92 -0.19 -1.92 -4.67
C MET A 92 -0.46 -1.93 -6.17
N GLY A 93 0.54 -2.21 -7.01
CA GLY A 93 0.36 -2.23 -8.46
C GLY A 93 -0.70 -3.24 -8.89
N LEU A 94 -0.65 -4.46 -8.34
CA LEU A 94 -1.65 -5.50 -8.60
C LEU A 94 -3.06 -5.08 -8.13
N THR A 95 -3.17 -4.56 -6.92
CA THR A 95 -4.46 -4.17 -6.33
C THR A 95 -5.06 -2.98 -7.04
N PHE A 96 -4.24 -1.95 -7.33
CA PHE A 96 -4.72 -0.69 -7.89
C PHE A 96 -5.32 -0.86 -9.27
N VAL A 97 -4.62 -1.53 -10.18
CA VAL A 97 -5.10 -1.79 -11.56
C VAL A 97 -6.37 -2.63 -11.52
N SER A 98 -6.40 -3.67 -10.70
CA SER A 98 -7.57 -4.55 -10.59
C SER A 98 -8.77 -3.85 -9.97
N MET A 99 -8.55 -3.00 -8.96
CA MET A 99 -9.60 -2.20 -8.32
C MET A 99 -10.20 -1.19 -9.30
N GLN A 100 -9.38 -0.49 -10.09
CA GLN A 100 -9.85 0.44 -11.12
C GLN A 100 -10.70 -0.28 -12.16
N SER A 101 -10.26 -1.44 -12.61
CA SER A 101 -11.01 -2.26 -13.58
C SER A 101 -12.38 -2.69 -13.04
N VAL A 102 -12.46 -3.12 -11.78
CA VAL A 102 -13.74 -3.50 -11.14
C VAL A 102 -14.65 -2.30 -10.97
N ALA A 103 -14.11 -1.19 -10.50
CA ALA A 103 -14.90 -0.01 -10.16
C ALA A 103 -15.46 0.72 -11.39
N LEU A 104 -14.77 0.64 -12.53
CA LEU A 104 -15.23 1.23 -13.79
C LEU A 104 -15.99 0.23 -14.68
N HIS A 105 -16.12 -1.02 -14.24
CA HIS A 105 -16.87 -2.03 -14.98
C HIS A 105 -18.34 -1.64 -15.12
N ARG A 106 -18.88 -1.70 -16.34
CA ARG A 106 -20.26 -1.31 -16.69
C ARG A 106 -20.63 0.16 -16.44
N ILE A 107 -19.65 1.04 -16.27
CA ILE A 107 -19.88 2.47 -16.26
C ILE A 107 -19.96 2.96 -17.72
N GLU A 108 -21.02 3.67 -18.07
CA GLU A 108 -21.16 4.27 -19.39
C GLU A 108 -20.03 5.29 -19.65
N GLU A 109 -19.55 5.38 -20.88
CA GLU A 109 -18.41 6.25 -21.23
C GLU A 109 -18.62 7.72 -20.82
N LYS A 110 -19.85 8.22 -20.92
CA LYS A 110 -20.24 9.57 -20.48
C LYS A 110 -20.05 9.80 -18.98
N ASP A 111 -20.15 8.76 -18.16
CA ASP A 111 -20.09 8.83 -16.68
C ASP A 111 -18.73 8.40 -16.13
N SER A 112 -17.82 7.92 -17.00
CA SER A 112 -16.50 7.40 -16.61
C SER A 112 -15.63 8.42 -15.88
N GLY A 113 -15.73 9.70 -16.27
CA GLY A 113 -15.04 10.81 -15.60
C GLY A 113 -15.50 11.02 -14.17
N VAL A 114 -16.81 11.00 -13.93
CA VAL A 114 -17.41 11.14 -12.59
C VAL A 114 -17.07 9.95 -11.70
N ALA A 115 -17.15 8.73 -12.23
CA ALA A 115 -16.79 7.52 -11.53
C ALA A 115 -15.31 7.52 -11.10
N SER A 116 -14.41 7.91 -12.00
CA SER A 116 -12.98 8.04 -11.70
C SER A 116 -12.70 9.11 -10.65
N ALA A 117 -13.38 10.25 -10.71
CA ALA A 117 -13.26 11.31 -9.71
C ALA A 117 -13.74 10.84 -8.33
N LEU A 118 -14.85 10.10 -8.27
CA LEU A 118 -15.38 9.54 -7.03
C LEU A 118 -14.40 8.52 -6.42
N LEU A 119 -13.81 7.65 -7.23
CA LEU A 119 -12.78 6.70 -6.80
C LEU A 119 -11.58 7.42 -6.18
N ASN A 120 -11.05 8.42 -6.88
CA ASN A 120 -9.91 9.21 -6.38
C ASN A 120 -10.27 9.92 -5.07
N THR A 121 -11.44 10.53 -4.98
CA THR A 121 -11.92 11.19 -3.76
C THR A 121 -12.02 10.21 -2.59
N THR A 122 -12.62 9.05 -2.81
CA THR A 122 -12.74 7.99 -1.79
C THR A 122 -11.37 7.51 -1.31
N GLN A 123 -10.41 7.33 -2.23
CA GLN A 123 -9.03 6.97 -1.87
C GLN A 123 -8.33 8.07 -1.04
N GLN A 124 -8.52 9.33 -1.39
CA GLN A 124 -7.95 10.46 -0.64
C GLN A 124 -8.54 10.56 0.78
N ILE A 125 -9.86 10.41 0.90
CA ILE A 125 -10.53 10.39 2.22
C ILE A 125 -10.04 9.21 3.04
N GLY A 126 -10.04 7.99 2.47
CA GLY A 126 -9.54 6.79 3.15
C GLY A 126 -8.08 6.89 3.55
N GLY A 127 -7.25 7.48 2.67
CA GLY A 127 -5.83 7.74 2.94
C GLY A 127 -5.63 8.73 4.09
N SER A 128 -6.39 9.81 4.11
CA SER A 128 -6.30 10.85 5.16
C SER A 128 -6.76 10.32 6.52
N VAL A 129 -7.89 9.64 6.55
CA VAL A 129 -8.42 9.03 7.79
C VAL A 129 -7.46 7.94 8.29
N GLY A 130 -6.97 7.08 7.40
CA GLY A 130 -6.01 6.05 7.75
C GLY A 130 -4.71 6.62 8.31
N LEU A 131 -4.18 7.69 7.69
CA LEU A 131 -2.99 8.38 8.17
C LEU A 131 -3.21 9.00 9.56
N ALA A 132 -4.35 9.68 9.78
CA ALA A 132 -4.68 10.28 11.06
C ALA A 132 -4.78 9.24 12.18
N LEU A 133 -5.45 8.11 11.92
CA LEU A 133 -5.55 7.00 12.86
C LEU A 133 -4.17 6.43 13.21
N LEU A 134 -3.36 6.12 12.20
CA LEU A 134 -2.02 5.55 12.41
C LEU A 134 -1.09 6.54 13.10
N SER A 135 -1.17 7.84 12.78
CA SER A 135 -0.40 8.88 13.48
C SER A 135 -0.77 8.98 14.97
N THR A 136 -2.06 8.83 15.29
CA THR A 136 -2.51 8.79 16.70
C THR A 136 -1.98 7.55 17.42
N ILE A 137 -1.97 6.39 16.76
CA ILE A 137 -1.43 5.15 17.30
C ILE A 137 0.08 5.28 17.55
N VAL A 138 0.82 5.85 16.59
CA VAL A 138 2.26 6.13 16.74
C VAL A 138 2.52 7.04 17.95
N ALA A 139 1.80 8.15 18.05
CA ALA A 139 1.96 9.09 19.15
C ALA A 139 1.70 8.44 20.53
N GLN A 140 0.68 7.59 20.62
CA GLN A 140 0.36 6.87 21.84
C GLN A 140 1.40 5.77 22.16
N ALA A 141 1.84 5.02 21.15
CA ALA A 141 2.86 3.97 21.33
C ALA A 141 4.18 4.60 21.77
N PHE A 142 4.59 5.69 21.15
CA PHE A 142 5.76 6.47 21.55
C PHE A 142 5.65 6.96 23.01
N ALA A 143 4.55 7.64 23.36
CA ALA A 143 4.35 8.22 24.69
C ALA A 143 4.35 7.18 25.82
N ARG A 144 3.95 5.94 25.53
CA ARG A 144 3.95 4.85 26.50
C ARG A 144 5.32 4.16 26.66
N HIS A 145 6.25 4.40 25.75
CA HIS A 145 7.57 3.78 25.81
C HIS A 145 8.48 4.54 26.80
N PRO A 146 9.23 3.86 27.68
CA PRO A 146 10.11 4.53 28.65
C PRO A 146 11.15 5.47 28.01
N GLY A 147 11.57 5.19 26.78
CA GLY A 147 12.50 6.03 26.03
C GLY A 147 11.94 7.36 25.57
N SER A 148 10.62 7.57 25.61
CA SER A 148 9.98 8.82 25.17
C SER A 148 10.37 10.06 25.99
N ILE A 149 10.79 9.87 27.24
CA ILE A 149 11.22 10.94 28.16
C ILE A 149 12.73 11.20 28.14
N THR A 150 13.47 10.50 27.29
CA THR A 150 14.92 10.65 27.15
C THR A 150 15.29 11.74 26.15
N LEU A 151 16.57 12.11 26.08
CA LEU A 151 17.03 13.15 25.16
C LEU A 151 16.82 12.71 23.70
N PRO A 152 16.27 13.59 22.85
CA PRO A 152 16.17 13.33 21.41
C PRO A 152 17.52 12.95 20.80
N GLY A 153 17.56 11.87 20.00
CA GLY A 153 18.77 11.36 19.38
C GLY A 153 19.55 10.35 20.25
N SER A 154 19.13 10.12 21.50
CA SER A 154 19.69 9.01 22.30
C SER A 154 19.18 7.65 21.76
N ASP A 155 19.95 6.58 22.01
CA ASP A 155 19.57 5.23 21.59
C ASP A 155 18.20 4.80 22.14
N THR A 156 17.91 5.17 23.37
CA THR A 156 16.61 4.87 24.02
C THR A 156 15.47 5.66 23.37
N PHE A 157 15.69 6.90 22.96
CA PHE A 157 14.72 7.70 22.21
C PHE A 157 14.46 7.12 20.81
N ASN A 158 15.54 6.73 20.12
CA ASN A 158 15.44 6.10 18.80
C ASN A 158 14.72 4.74 18.89
N GLN A 159 14.98 3.93 19.90
CA GLN A 159 14.23 2.69 20.15
C GLN A 159 12.73 2.95 20.37
N ALA A 160 12.36 3.98 21.12
CA ALA A 160 10.97 4.37 21.32
C ALA A 160 10.30 4.78 19.99
N SER A 161 11.03 5.51 19.15
CA SER A 161 10.57 5.93 17.83
C SER A 161 10.35 4.74 16.91
N ILE A 162 11.32 3.84 16.81
CA ILE A 162 11.24 2.61 15.98
C ILE A 162 10.05 1.77 16.45
N HIS A 163 9.96 1.49 17.75
CA HIS A 163 8.83 0.73 18.29
C HIS A 163 7.47 1.33 17.91
N SER A 164 7.36 2.66 17.96
CA SER A 164 6.11 3.33 17.58
C SER A 164 5.77 3.17 16.09
N TYR A 165 6.77 3.17 15.21
CA TYR A 165 6.58 2.94 13.77
C TYR A 165 6.21 1.48 13.47
N ASP A 166 6.83 0.53 14.14
CA ASP A 166 6.51 -0.91 14.02
C ASP A 166 5.05 -1.16 14.38
N VAL A 167 4.58 -0.57 15.47
CA VAL A 167 3.16 -0.66 15.88
C VAL A 167 2.25 -0.12 14.77
N ALA A 168 2.60 1.01 14.13
CA ALA A 168 1.80 1.54 13.02
C ALA A 168 1.80 0.62 11.80
N PHE A 169 2.93 -0.02 11.48
CA PHE A 169 3.01 -0.95 10.35
C PHE A 169 2.21 -2.22 10.62
N TYR A 170 2.20 -2.75 11.85
CA TYR A 170 1.31 -3.86 12.22
C TYR A 170 -0.17 -3.48 12.12
N TRP A 171 -0.57 -2.29 12.55
CA TRP A 171 -1.95 -1.81 12.36
C TRP A 171 -2.28 -1.61 10.88
N GLY A 172 -1.34 -1.10 10.09
CA GLY A 172 -1.45 -1.00 8.63
C GLY A 172 -1.67 -2.35 7.97
N ALA A 173 -0.91 -3.38 8.40
CA ALA A 173 -1.12 -4.76 7.95
C ALA A 173 -2.50 -5.29 8.36
N GLY A 174 -2.99 -4.93 9.55
CA GLY A 174 -4.35 -5.25 10.00
C GLY A 174 -5.44 -4.64 9.10
N PHE A 175 -5.28 -3.38 8.69
CA PHE A 175 -6.20 -2.75 7.73
C PHE A 175 -6.15 -3.43 6.34
N MET A 176 -4.97 -3.87 5.90
CA MET A 176 -4.83 -4.63 4.66
C MET A 176 -5.49 -6.01 4.77
N LEU A 177 -5.41 -6.68 5.92
CA LEU A 177 -6.14 -7.92 6.18
C LEU A 177 -7.65 -7.71 6.14
N ALA A 178 -8.16 -6.62 6.72
CA ALA A 178 -9.58 -6.26 6.61
C ALA A 178 -9.98 -6.04 5.14
N ALA A 179 -9.16 -5.34 4.35
CA ALA A 179 -9.38 -5.16 2.92
C ALA A 179 -9.37 -6.51 2.16
N LEU A 180 -8.50 -7.45 2.55
CA LEU A 180 -8.48 -8.81 1.99
C LEU A 180 -9.81 -9.54 2.26
N VAL A 181 -10.33 -9.46 3.48
CA VAL A 181 -11.64 -10.07 3.82
C VAL A 181 -12.75 -9.45 2.98
N VAL A 182 -12.78 -8.12 2.84
CA VAL A 182 -13.75 -7.44 1.97
C VAL A 182 -13.62 -7.90 0.51
N THR A 183 -12.39 -8.02 -0.01
CA THR A 183 -12.14 -8.52 -1.37
C THR A 183 -12.68 -9.92 -1.57
N LEU A 184 -12.44 -10.83 -0.62
CA LEU A 184 -12.90 -12.22 -0.68
C LEU A 184 -14.42 -12.35 -0.62
N THR A 185 -15.09 -11.50 0.16
CA THR A 185 -16.54 -11.59 0.39
C THR A 185 -17.36 -10.85 -0.65
N THR A 186 -16.86 -9.69 -1.13
CA THR A 186 -17.61 -8.77 -1.97
C THR A 186 -17.32 -8.94 -3.45
N ILE A 187 -16.06 -9.17 -3.81
CA ILE A 187 -15.63 -9.23 -5.22
C ILE A 187 -15.69 -10.68 -5.71
N ARG A 188 -16.78 -11.04 -6.36
CA ARG A 188 -16.97 -12.36 -6.99
C ARG A 188 -16.90 -12.29 -8.51
N MET A 189 -16.15 -11.35 -9.05
CA MET A 189 -15.97 -11.22 -10.50
C MET A 189 -14.92 -12.21 -11.01
N GLY A 190 -15.40 -13.29 -11.59
CA GLY A 190 -14.55 -14.26 -12.28
C GLY A 190 -14.18 -13.80 -13.70
N ARG A 191 -13.34 -14.60 -14.33
CA ARG A 191 -12.80 -14.47 -15.71
C ARG A 191 -13.86 -14.18 -16.78
N HIS A 192 -15.10 -14.68 -16.61
CA HIS A 192 -16.18 -14.56 -17.60
C HIS A 192 -16.83 -13.16 -17.66
N ALA A 193 -16.77 -12.38 -16.58
CA ALA A 193 -17.42 -11.08 -16.54
C ALA A 193 -16.75 -10.00 -17.43
N LEU A 194 -15.47 -10.17 -17.76
CA LEU A 194 -14.71 -9.26 -18.64
C LEU A 194 -14.61 -9.76 -20.09
N GLY A 195 -14.86 -11.05 -20.33
CA GLY A 195 -14.76 -11.66 -21.66
C GLY A 195 -16.01 -11.44 -22.55
N ASP A 196 -17.18 -11.35 -21.95
CA ASP A 196 -18.45 -11.17 -22.69
C ASP A 196 -18.56 -9.80 -23.39
N GLU A 197 -17.90 -8.76 -22.86
CA GLU A 197 -17.95 -7.43 -23.46
C GLU A 197 -17.13 -7.30 -24.74
N THR A 198 -15.97 -7.94 -24.81
CA THR A 198 -15.15 -7.94 -26.03
C THR A 198 -15.82 -8.72 -27.15
N GLN A 199 -16.59 -9.75 -26.81
CA GLN A 199 -17.31 -10.55 -27.80
C GLN A 199 -18.59 -9.85 -28.28
N ASN A 200 -19.31 -9.15 -27.38
CA ASN A 200 -20.50 -8.39 -27.74
C ASN A 200 -20.15 -7.11 -28.51
N ALA A 201 -19.05 -6.43 -28.20
CA ALA A 201 -18.57 -5.28 -28.98
C ALA A 201 -18.14 -5.67 -30.39
N ALA A 202 -17.54 -6.86 -30.57
CA ALA A 202 -17.16 -7.37 -31.89
C ALA A 202 -18.38 -7.77 -32.74
N VAL A 203 -19.48 -8.21 -32.14
CA VAL A 203 -20.74 -8.56 -32.83
C VAL A 203 -21.57 -7.33 -33.18
N ALA A 204 -21.45 -6.24 -32.44
CA ALA A 204 -22.18 -4.99 -32.71
C ALA A 204 -21.60 -4.14 -33.86
N VAL A 205 -20.41 -4.49 -34.35
CA VAL A 205 -19.72 -3.77 -35.48
C VAL A 205 -19.92 -4.49 -36.82
N VAL A 206 -20.62 -5.62 -36.86
CA VAL A 206 -21.00 -6.35 -38.08
C VAL A 206 -22.46 -6.12 -38.38
#